data_d2e96c6f0be404df9229f71ae08a2ce2
#
_entry.id   d2e96c6f0be404df9229f71ae08a2ce2
#
_cell.length_a   1.000
_cell.length_b   1.000
_cell.length_c   1.000
_cell.angle_alpha   90.00
_cell.angle_beta   90.00
_cell.angle_gamma   90.00
#
_symmetry.space_group_name_H-M   'P 1'
#
loop_
_entity.id
_entity.type
_entity.pdbx_description
1 polymer ?
#
loop_
_entity_poly.entity_id
_entity_poly.type
_entity_poly.pdbx_seq_one_letter_code
_entity_poly.pdbx_strand_id
1 'polypeptide(L)'
;MPVVKIVNMSGKAVGELTLSDKLFGADVNGAVLHAAVRTYLMNQRQGTQSTLTRTEVSGGGKKPWRQKGTGRARQGSTRAPQWTHGGVALGPKPRDYRLAMNKKARRVALFSALSDKVASGNLVVIDRIALADNVPSTKAMAGMFEALGFEKTYTKNYKTVAVEDGNPVYGTATREAVKDMKSLVVLDSVDTAVIKSCNNLPTVKTTQYNTLSVYDILNAEKLVMTVDAVKKLEEVYA
;
A
#
# COMPACT_ATOMS: atom_id res chain seq x y z
N MET A 1 13.75 7.78 25.67
CA MET A 1 12.35 8.03 25.35
C MET A 1 12.28 9.16 24.34
N PRO A 2 11.79 8.94 23.12
CA PRO A 2 11.67 9.99 22.12
C PRO A 2 10.57 10.99 22.54
N VAL A 3 10.81 12.27 22.29
CA VAL A 3 9.85 13.35 22.55
C VAL A 3 9.40 13.92 21.22
N VAL A 4 8.08 14.05 21.04
CA VAL A 4 7.47 14.56 19.80
C VAL A 4 6.57 15.75 20.15
N LYS A 5 6.58 16.78 19.29
CA LYS A 5 5.71 17.94 19.45
C LYS A 5 4.27 17.59 19.10
N ILE A 6 3.34 18.02 19.96
CA ILE A 6 1.91 17.96 19.68
C ILE A 6 1.54 19.22 18.90
N VAL A 7 0.84 19.03 17.77
CA VAL A 7 0.35 20.14 16.93
C VAL A 7 -1.18 20.13 16.87
N ASN A 8 -1.77 21.27 16.61
CA ASN A 8 -3.20 21.37 16.33
C ASN A 8 -3.47 21.23 14.81
N MET A 9 -4.72 21.25 14.41
CA MET A 9 -5.13 21.21 12.99
C MET A 9 -4.58 22.35 12.12
N SER A 10 -4.14 23.46 12.73
CA SER A 10 -3.52 24.60 12.04
C SER A 10 -1.99 24.51 12.00
N GLY A 11 -1.39 23.40 12.37
CA GLY A 11 0.07 23.20 12.37
C GLY A 11 0.81 23.90 13.53
N LYS A 12 0.12 24.54 14.48
CA LYS A 12 0.74 25.21 15.63
C LYS A 12 1.05 24.20 16.73
N ALA A 13 2.24 24.30 17.33
CA ALA A 13 2.63 23.48 18.47
C ALA A 13 1.76 23.85 19.70
N VAL A 14 1.22 22.84 20.36
CA VAL A 14 0.37 22.95 21.55
C VAL A 14 1.10 22.42 22.78
N GLY A 15 1.98 21.43 22.62
CA GLY A 15 2.70 20.81 23.72
C GLY A 15 3.72 19.78 23.21
N GLU A 16 4.23 18.98 24.14
CA GLU A 16 5.15 17.87 23.86
C GLU A 16 4.62 16.58 24.48
N LEU A 17 4.85 15.47 23.80
CA LEU A 17 4.49 14.12 24.26
C LEU A 17 5.74 13.27 24.33
N THR A 18 5.96 12.65 25.49
CA THR A 18 7.00 11.64 25.67
C THR A 18 6.44 10.28 25.24
N LEU A 19 7.11 9.63 24.30
CA LEU A 19 6.69 8.33 23.76
C LEU A 19 7.42 7.18 24.47
N SER A 20 6.77 6.02 24.55
CA SER A 20 7.36 4.80 25.10
C SER A 20 8.51 4.30 24.24
N ASP A 21 9.69 4.03 24.85
CA ASP A 21 10.85 3.45 24.17
C ASP A 21 10.56 2.07 23.57
N LYS A 22 9.72 1.28 24.22
CA LYS A 22 9.37 -0.06 23.76
C LYS A 22 8.71 -0.06 22.38
N LEU A 23 7.88 0.94 22.10
CA LEU A 23 7.10 1.07 20.87
C LEU A 23 7.77 1.94 19.81
N PHE A 24 8.36 3.05 20.24
CA PHE A 24 8.83 4.11 19.37
C PHE A 24 10.35 4.29 19.39
N GLY A 25 11.05 3.57 20.27
CA GLY A 25 12.50 3.58 20.39
C GLY A 25 13.14 2.21 20.09
N ALA A 26 12.40 1.25 19.55
CA ALA A 26 12.92 -0.07 19.22
C ALA A 26 13.86 -0.03 18.01
N ASP A 27 14.82 -0.95 17.97
CA ASP A 27 15.71 -1.13 16.82
C ASP A 27 14.94 -1.48 15.55
N VAL A 28 15.29 -0.81 14.44
CA VAL A 28 14.66 -1.02 13.15
C VAL A 28 15.22 -2.27 12.49
N ASN A 29 14.41 -3.32 12.39
CA ASN A 29 14.77 -4.58 11.73
C ASN A 29 14.14 -4.68 10.33
N GLY A 30 14.91 -4.34 9.29
CA GLY A 30 14.45 -4.35 7.90
C GLY A 30 14.02 -5.74 7.38
N ALA A 31 14.67 -6.82 7.85
CA ALA A 31 14.31 -8.18 7.43
C ALA A 31 12.92 -8.58 7.94
N VAL A 32 12.59 -8.25 9.19
CA VAL A 32 11.28 -8.52 9.77
C VAL A 32 10.20 -7.65 9.16
N LEU A 33 10.51 -6.37 8.86
CA LEU A 33 9.61 -5.47 8.13
C LEU A 33 9.27 -6.03 6.74
N HIS A 34 10.28 -6.43 5.96
CA HIS A 34 10.08 -7.04 4.65
C HIS A 34 9.22 -8.31 4.73
N ALA A 35 9.50 -9.20 5.70
CA ALA A 35 8.72 -10.41 5.92
C ALA A 35 7.24 -10.10 6.24
N ALA A 36 6.97 -9.07 7.06
CA ALA A 36 5.62 -8.65 7.41
C ALA A 36 4.86 -8.09 6.19
N VAL A 37 5.49 -7.23 5.40
CA VAL A 37 4.91 -6.69 4.15
C VAL A 37 4.63 -7.81 3.15
N ARG A 38 5.59 -8.71 2.94
CA ARG A 38 5.40 -9.88 2.05
C ARG A 38 4.22 -10.74 2.50
N THR A 39 4.13 -11.04 3.79
CA THR A 39 3.04 -11.83 4.36
C THR A 39 1.70 -11.12 4.13
N TYR A 40 1.61 -9.84 4.39
CA TYR A 40 0.41 -9.03 4.19
C TYR A 40 -0.06 -9.06 2.73
N LEU A 41 0.84 -8.78 1.77
CA LEU A 41 0.52 -8.75 0.35
C LEU A 41 0.15 -10.14 -0.20
N MET A 42 0.84 -11.19 0.23
CA MET A 42 0.50 -12.55 -0.19
C MET A 42 -0.87 -13.00 0.34
N ASN A 43 -1.22 -12.63 1.56
CA ASN A 43 -2.50 -12.97 2.17
C ASN A 43 -3.70 -12.25 1.54
N GLN A 44 -3.47 -11.19 0.76
CA GLN A 44 -4.51 -10.51 -0.02
C GLN A 44 -4.82 -11.22 -1.34
N ARG A 45 -3.94 -12.10 -1.81
CA ARG A 45 -4.13 -12.79 -3.10
C ARG A 45 -5.18 -13.87 -2.95
N GLN A 46 -6.22 -13.81 -3.80
CA GLN A 46 -7.31 -14.78 -3.80
C GLN A 46 -6.93 -16.14 -4.40
N GLY A 47 -5.99 -16.17 -5.37
CA GLY A 47 -5.45 -17.39 -5.94
C GLY A 47 -6.43 -18.20 -6.79
N THR A 48 -7.45 -17.59 -7.35
CA THR A 48 -8.52 -18.25 -8.13
C THR A 48 -8.20 -18.44 -9.62
N GLN A 49 -7.01 -18.01 -10.08
CA GLN A 49 -6.60 -18.19 -11.47
C GLN A 49 -6.57 -19.69 -11.85
N SER A 50 -7.19 -20.03 -12.98
CA SER A 50 -7.23 -21.40 -13.49
C SER A 50 -7.16 -21.42 -15.01
N THR A 51 -6.44 -22.40 -15.55
CA THR A 51 -6.42 -22.69 -16.98
C THR A 51 -6.82 -24.15 -17.19
N LEU A 52 -7.42 -24.44 -18.34
CA LEU A 52 -7.78 -25.80 -18.69
C LEU A 52 -6.57 -26.55 -19.21
N THR A 53 -6.27 -27.69 -18.61
CA THR A 53 -5.25 -28.63 -19.10
C THR A 53 -5.82 -29.47 -20.23
N ARG A 54 -4.95 -30.20 -20.92
CA ARG A 54 -5.34 -31.15 -22.00
C ARG A 54 -6.45 -32.11 -21.59
N THR A 55 -6.52 -32.52 -20.34
CA THR A 55 -7.53 -33.46 -19.84
C THR A 55 -8.86 -32.80 -19.58
N GLU A 56 -8.87 -31.51 -19.25
CA GLU A 56 -10.06 -30.73 -18.87
C GLU A 56 -10.75 -30.11 -20.09
N VAL A 57 -10.03 -29.87 -21.18
CA VAL A 57 -10.61 -29.30 -22.41
C VAL A 57 -11.56 -30.31 -23.03
N SER A 58 -12.75 -29.88 -23.46
CA SER A 58 -13.73 -30.70 -24.14
C SER A 58 -13.25 -31.17 -25.53
N GLY A 59 -13.67 -32.36 -25.98
CA GLY A 59 -13.39 -32.88 -27.30
C GLY A 59 -12.18 -33.86 -27.36
N GLY A 60 -11.71 -34.21 -28.55
CA GLY A 60 -10.44 -34.89 -28.85
C GLY A 60 -10.26 -36.32 -28.39
N GLY A 61 -11.30 -37.12 -28.17
CA GLY A 61 -11.20 -38.55 -27.79
C GLY A 61 -10.59 -39.42 -28.86
N LYS A 62 -10.76 -39.10 -30.16
CA LYS A 62 -10.26 -39.86 -31.29
C LYS A 62 -8.88 -39.33 -31.71
N LYS A 63 -7.96 -40.28 -32.07
CA LYS A 63 -6.68 -39.93 -32.69
C LYS A 63 -6.93 -39.27 -34.05
N PRO A 64 -6.33 -38.13 -34.39
CA PRO A 64 -6.61 -37.40 -35.65
C PRO A 64 -6.31 -38.19 -36.90
N TRP A 65 -5.21 -38.96 -36.93
CA TRP A 65 -4.81 -39.84 -38.03
C TRP A 65 -3.94 -40.98 -37.54
N ARG A 66 -3.75 -41.99 -38.40
CA ARG A 66 -2.90 -43.17 -38.11
C ARG A 66 -1.44 -42.77 -37.88
N GLN A 67 -0.69 -43.60 -37.13
CA GLN A 67 0.67 -43.33 -36.66
C GLN A 67 1.70 -43.16 -37.77
N LYS A 68 1.54 -43.88 -38.91
CA LYS A 68 2.44 -43.86 -40.06
C LYS A 68 1.63 -43.84 -41.37
N GLY A 69 2.29 -43.47 -42.50
CA GLY A 69 1.68 -43.52 -43.83
C GLY A 69 0.76 -42.35 -44.18
N THR A 70 0.89 -41.19 -43.52
CA THR A 70 0.10 -39.97 -43.80
C THR A 70 0.96 -38.79 -44.27
N GLY A 71 2.28 -38.88 -44.23
CA GLY A 71 3.18 -37.78 -44.55
C GLY A 71 3.11 -36.60 -43.57
N ARG A 72 2.26 -36.66 -42.51
CA ARG A 72 2.06 -35.60 -41.51
C ARG A 72 2.80 -35.91 -40.21
N ALA A 73 3.05 -34.88 -39.43
CA ALA A 73 3.58 -35.03 -38.07
C ALA A 73 2.66 -35.89 -37.20
N ARG A 74 3.24 -36.72 -36.35
CA ARG A 74 2.49 -37.62 -35.45
C ARG A 74 1.70 -36.85 -34.44
N GLN A 75 0.41 -37.10 -34.31
CA GLN A 75 -0.50 -36.46 -33.37
C GLN A 75 -1.33 -37.47 -32.59
N GLY A 76 -1.47 -37.28 -31.29
CA GLY A 76 -2.25 -38.15 -30.43
C GLY A 76 -3.65 -37.62 -30.09
N SER A 77 -3.81 -36.30 -30.07
CA SER A 77 -5.07 -35.66 -29.72
C SER A 77 -5.13 -34.24 -30.24
N THR A 78 -6.30 -33.77 -30.64
CA THR A 78 -6.56 -32.38 -31.03
C THR A 78 -6.58 -31.41 -29.84
N ARG A 79 -6.66 -31.93 -28.60
CA ARG A 79 -6.59 -31.14 -27.37
C ARG A 79 -5.17 -30.87 -26.85
N ALA A 80 -4.15 -31.34 -27.59
CA ALA A 80 -2.75 -31.13 -27.19
C ALA A 80 -2.38 -29.65 -27.26
N PRO A 81 -1.42 -29.18 -26.44
CA PRO A 81 -1.10 -27.73 -26.32
C PRO A 81 -0.68 -27.05 -27.61
N GLN A 82 -0.15 -27.79 -28.57
CA GLN A 82 0.28 -27.29 -29.89
C GLN A 82 -0.89 -27.05 -30.86
N TRP A 83 -2.10 -27.48 -30.52
CA TRP A 83 -3.30 -27.27 -31.32
C TRP A 83 -4.03 -26.01 -30.91
N THR A 84 -4.62 -25.32 -31.89
CA THR A 84 -5.57 -24.22 -31.63
C THR A 84 -6.73 -24.77 -30.79
N HIS A 85 -7.11 -24.07 -29.76
CA HIS A 85 -8.09 -24.48 -28.74
C HIS A 85 -7.69 -25.73 -27.92
N GLY A 86 -6.42 -26.13 -27.96
CA GLY A 86 -5.87 -27.16 -27.07
C GLY A 86 -5.68 -26.68 -25.65
N GLY A 87 -5.40 -27.60 -24.72
CA GLY A 87 -5.15 -27.25 -23.31
C GLY A 87 -3.80 -26.59 -23.09
N VAL A 88 -3.69 -25.82 -22.00
CA VAL A 88 -2.43 -25.21 -21.59
C VAL A 88 -1.57 -26.23 -20.84
N ALA A 89 -0.29 -26.38 -21.22
CA ALA A 89 0.60 -27.39 -20.62
C ALA A 89 1.00 -27.05 -19.19
N LEU A 90 1.45 -25.81 -18.94
CA LEU A 90 1.97 -25.33 -17.64
C LEU A 90 1.25 -24.05 -17.21
N GLY A 91 -0.08 -24.07 -17.27
CA GLY A 91 -0.89 -22.93 -16.89
C GLY A 91 -1.10 -22.82 -15.37
N PRO A 92 -1.51 -21.65 -14.89
CA PRO A 92 -1.81 -21.45 -13.49
C PRO A 92 -3.00 -22.29 -13.05
N LYS A 93 -2.91 -22.86 -11.86
CA LYS A 93 -4.00 -23.56 -11.18
C LYS A 93 -4.33 -22.82 -9.88
N PRO A 94 -5.57 -22.93 -9.36
CA PRO A 94 -5.94 -22.37 -8.08
C PRO A 94 -5.02 -22.87 -6.98
N ARG A 95 -4.52 -21.94 -6.17
CA ARG A 95 -3.67 -22.26 -5.01
C ARG A 95 -3.84 -21.25 -3.89
N ASP A 96 -3.59 -21.67 -2.68
CA ASP A 96 -3.52 -20.78 -1.53
C ASP A 96 -2.15 -20.07 -1.48
N TYR A 97 -2.17 -18.76 -1.25
CA TYR A 97 -0.99 -17.92 -1.10
C TYR A 97 -0.74 -17.52 0.35
N ARG A 98 -1.53 -18.03 1.29
CA ARG A 98 -1.42 -17.64 2.69
C ARG A 98 -0.08 -17.97 3.30
N LEU A 99 0.50 -16.97 3.96
CA LEU A 99 1.73 -17.09 4.74
C LEU A 99 1.42 -16.80 6.21
N ALA A 100 1.94 -17.65 7.09
CA ALA A 100 1.86 -17.45 8.54
C ALA A 100 3.08 -16.66 9.04
N MET A 101 2.86 -15.76 10.01
CA MET A 101 3.92 -15.05 10.72
C MET A 101 3.65 -15.13 12.22
N ASN A 102 4.68 -15.46 13.00
CA ASN A 102 4.58 -15.61 14.46
C ASN A 102 4.14 -14.29 15.11
N LYS A 103 3.32 -14.35 16.16
CA LYS A 103 2.80 -13.17 16.87
C LYS A 103 3.91 -12.25 17.38
N LYS A 104 4.99 -12.80 17.97
CA LYS A 104 6.16 -12.02 18.44
C LYS A 104 6.84 -11.30 17.30
N ALA A 105 7.10 -11.96 16.16
CA ALA A 105 7.72 -11.35 14.99
C ALA A 105 6.84 -10.22 14.40
N ARG A 106 5.52 -10.39 14.39
CA ARG A 106 4.58 -9.35 13.93
C ARG A 106 4.63 -8.11 14.83
N ARG A 107 4.73 -8.29 16.16
CA ARG A 107 4.90 -7.17 17.10
C ARG A 107 6.22 -6.44 16.87
N VAL A 108 7.34 -7.18 16.73
CA VAL A 108 8.65 -6.58 16.41
C VAL A 108 8.59 -5.78 15.11
N ALA A 109 7.92 -6.29 14.07
CA ALA A 109 7.72 -5.55 12.82
C ALA A 109 6.95 -4.24 13.03
N LEU A 110 5.89 -4.25 13.84
CA LEU A 110 5.10 -3.05 14.14
C LEU A 110 5.94 -2.02 14.90
N PHE A 111 6.68 -2.44 15.92
CA PHE A 111 7.55 -1.56 16.72
C PHE A 111 8.65 -0.95 15.85
N SER A 112 9.31 -1.77 15.02
CA SER A 112 10.32 -1.30 14.07
C SER A 112 9.75 -0.27 13.08
N ALA A 113 8.51 -0.46 12.57
CA ALA A 113 7.88 0.48 11.65
C ALA A 113 7.54 1.82 12.31
N LEU A 114 7.05 1.79 13.56
CA LEU A 114 6.74 3.00 14.34
C LEU A 114 8.02 3.75 14.71
N SER A 115 9.06 3.04 15.17
CA SER A 115 10.36 3.62 15.51
C SER A 115 11.03 4.27 14.30
N ASP A 116 10.95 3.66 13.11
CA ASP A 116 11.45 4.24 11.87
C ASP A 116 10.75 5.57 11.53
N LYS A 117 9.42 5.65 11.71
CA LYS A 117 8.67 6.91 11.51
C LYS A 117 9.08 8.01 12.47
N VAL A 118 9.39 7.67 13.72
CA VAL A 118 9.89 8.64 14.71
C VAL A 118 11.31 9.08 14.36
N ALA A 119 12.22 8.14 14.10
CA ALA A 119 13.62 8.42 13.77
C ALA A 119 13.76 9.29 12.51
N SER A 120 12.91 9.06 11.50
CA SER A 120 12.90 9.84 10.26
C SER A 120 12.12 11.18 10.35
N GLY A 121 11.54 11.54 11.51
CA GLY A 121 10.74 12.77 11.69
C GLY A 121 9.44 12.76 10.86
N ASN A 122 8.91 11.59 10.59
CA ASN A 122 7.70 11.40 9.80
C ASN A 122 6.46 11.08 10.64
N LEU A 123 6.59 11.05 11.97
CA LEU A 123 5.46 10.99 12.89
C LEU A 123 5.02 12.41 13.27
N VAL A 124 3.73 12.70 13.10
CA VAL A 124 3.07 13.94 13.53
C VAL A 124 1.98 13.57 14.52
N VAL A 125 2.06 14.12 15.72
CA VAL A 125 1.05 13.91 16.75
C VAL A 125 0.13 15.13 16.80
N ILE A 126 -1.18 14.89 16.63
CA ILE A 126 -2.21 15.94 16.68
C ILE A 126 -2.98 15.80 17.98
N ASP A 127 -3.26 16.93 18.63
CA ASP A 127 -4.06 16.97 19.85
C ASP A 127 -5.40 16.25 19.63
N ARG A 128 -6.24 16.81 18.78
CA ARG A 128 -7.49 16.17 18.32
C ARG A 128 -7.89 16.68 16.93
N ILE A 129 -8.65 15.87 16.21
CA ILE A 129 -9.26 16.26 14.95
C ILE A 129 -10.73 16.63 15.27
N ALA A 130 -11.05 17.92 15.25
CA ALA A 130 -12.39 18.42 15.49
C ALA A 130 -12.96 19.07 14.22
N LEU A 131 -14.05 18.54 13.72
CA LEU A 131 -14.81 19.11 12.61
C LEU A 131 -15.98 19.93 13.16
N ALA A 132 -16.31 21.04 12.51
CA ALA A 132 -17.45 21.87 12.90
C ALA A 132 -18.74 21.03 12.88
N ASP A 133 -19.48 21.06 13.98
CA ASP A 133 -20.76 20.36 14.17
C ASP A 133 -20.74 18.84 13.84
N ASN A 134 -19.56 18.21 13.88
CA ASN A 134 -19.34 16.83 13.43
C ASN A 134 -19.82 16.54 11.98
N VAL A 135 -19.89 17.58 11.14
CA VAL A 135 -20.25 17.45 9.74
C VAL A 135 -19.02 17.10 8.90
N PRO A 136 -19.08 16.08 8.05
CA PRO A 136 -17.97 15.74 7.17
C PRO A 136 -17.57 16.90 6.26
N SER A 137 -16.29 17.28 6.27
CA SER A 137 -15.74 18.36 5.44
C SER A 137 -14.37 17.98 4.88
N THR A 138 -14.31 17.67 3.58
CA THR A 138 -13.05 17.38 2.89
C THR A 138 -12.15 18.60 2.83
N LYS A 139 -12.72 19.82 2.71
CA LYS A 139 -11.99 21.09 2.69
C LYS A 139 -11.23 21.33 4.00
N ALA A 140 -11.86 21.03 5.16
CA ALA A 140 -11.22 21.16 6.45
C ALA A 140 -10.03 20.21 6.61
N MET A 141 -10.17 18.96 6.15
CA MET A 141 -9.07 17.99 6.19
C MET A 141 -7.95 18.35 5.21
N ALA A 142 -8.27 18.78 3.99
CA ALA A 142 -7.26 19.24 3.04
C ALA A 142 -6.47 20.43 3.59
N GLY A 143 -7.14 21.44 4.16
CA GLY A 143 -6.48 22.58 4.80
C GLY A 143 -5.60 22.19 6.01
N MET A 144 -5.97 21.14 6.75
CA MET A 144 -5.12 20.59 7.81
C MET A 144 -3.82 19.98 7.24
N PHE A 145 -3.89 19.18 6.18
CA PHE A 145 -2.70 18.58 5.58
C PHE A 145 -1.79 19.62 4.92
N GLU A 146 -2.36 20.65 4.32
CA GLU A 146 -1.63 21.80 3.78
C GLU A 146 -0.93 22.58 4.92
N ALA A 147 -1.62 22.87 6.03
CA ALA A 147 -1.06 23.52 7.21
C ALA A 147 0.06 22.72 7.88
N LEU A 148 0.02 21.37 7.80
CA LEU A 148 1.06 20.47 8.27
C LEU A 148 2.23 20.33 7.29
N GLY A 149 2.17 20.95 6.10
CA GLY A 149 3.21 20.91 5.10
C GLY A 149 3.37 19.52 4.42
N PHE A 150 2.26 18.80 4.21
CA PHE A 150 2.29 17.47 3.59
C PHE A 150 2.31 17.53 2.07
N GLU A 151 3.04 18.49 1.53
CA GLU A 151 3.28 18.66 0.11
C GLU A 151 4.74 18.39 -0.22
N LYS A 152 4.98 17.79 -1.36
CA LYS A 152 6.31 17.51 -1.88
C LYS A 152 6.45 18.07 -3.28
N THR A 153 7.41 18.94 -3.46
CA THR A 153 7.78 19.45 -4.78
C THR A 153 8.67 18.43 -5.49
N TYR A 154 8.35 18.10 -6.73
CA TYR A 154 9.18 17.23 -7.57
C TYR A 154 9.28 17.78 -8.98
N THR A 155 10.39 17.47 -9.64
CA THR A 155 10.65 17.87 -11.01
C THR A 155 10.10 16.82 -11.96
N LYS A 156 9.18 17.22 -12.84
CA LYS A 156 8.62 16.35 -13.88
C LYS A 156 9.20 16.72 -15.24
N ASN A 157 9.77 15.72 -15.91
CA ASN A 157 10.29 15.89 -17.25
C ASN A 157 9.19 15.63 -18.28
N TYR A 158 9.00 16.54 -19.19
CA TYR A 158 8.07 16.44 -20.31
C TYR A 158 8.86 16.39 -21.62
N LYS A 159 8.46 15.50 -22.51
CA LYS A 159 8.93 15.55 -23.89
C LYS A 159 8.25 16.73 -24.57
N THR A 160 9.04 17.66 -25.07
CA THR A 160 8.57 18.78 -25.87
C THR A 160 8.92 18.54 -27.34
N VAL A 161 8.01 18.90 -28.22
CA VAL A 161 8.25 18.89 -29.66
C VAL A 161 8.17 20.33 -30.12
N ALA A 162 9.31 20.89 -30.51
CA ALA A 162 9.37 22.17 -31.23
C ALA A 162 9.48 21.91 -32.74
N VAL A 163 8.91 22.77 -33.55
CA VAL A 163 9.09 22.68 -34.99
C VAL A 163 10.06 23.79 -35.39
N GLU A 164 11.28 23.43 -35.81
CA GLU A 164 12.30 24.33 -36.34
C GLU A 164 12.50 23.96 -37.80
N ASP A 165 12.39 24.98 -38.69
CA ASP A 165 12.53 24.82 -40.14
C ASP A 165 11.67 23.71 -40.76
N GLY A 166 10.46 23.49 -40.24
CA GLY A 166 9.52 22.46 -40.72
C GLY A 166 9.81 21.04 -40.22
N ASN A 167 10.87 20.82 -39.43
CA ASN A 167 11.23 19.54 -38.85
C ASN A 167 10.93 19.49 -37.34
N PRO A 168 10.39 18.36 -36.81
CA PRO A 168 10.15 18.22 -35.38
C PRO A 168 11.47 18.02 -34.63
N VAL A 169 11.78 18.96 -33.72
CA VAL A 169 12.90 18.85 -32.79
C VAL A 169 12.37 18.39 -31.43
N TYR A 170 12.89 17.27 -30.97
CA TYR A 170 12.47 16.66 -29.67
C TYR A 170 13.38 17.18 -28.55
N GLY A 171 12.79 17.91 -27.61
CA GLY A 171 13.46 18.41 -26.42
C GLY A 171 12.86 17.81 -25.16
N THR A 172 13.52 18.08 -24.03
CA THR A 172 13.00 17.74 -22.69
C THR A 172 12.88 19.05 -21.91
N ALA A 173 11.68 19.42 -21.53
CA ALA A 173 11.44 20.52 -20.59
C ALA A 173 11.18 19.96 -19.19
N THR A 174 11.66 20.66 -18.18
CA THR A 174 11.43 20.36 -16.77
C THR A 174 10.40 21.33 -16.20
N ARG A 175 9.45 20.81 -15.45
CA ARG A 175 8.47 21.61 -14.70
C ARG A 175 8.42 21.14 -13.26
N GLU A 176 8.44 22.07 -12.34
CA GLU A 176 8.14 21.78 -10.95
C GLU A 176 6.65 21.48 -10.80
N ALA A 177 6.34 20.41 -10.10
CA ALA A 177 4.99 20.00 -9.77
C ALA A 177 4.92 19.68 -8.28
N VAL A 178 3.81 20.04 -7.64
CA VAL A 178 3.52 19.74 -6.24
C VAL A 178 2.69 18.48 -6.20
N LYS A 179 3.00 17.61 -5.27
CA LYS A 179 2.25 16.37 -5.02
C LYS A 179 2.06 16.20 -3.52
N ASP A 180 0.84 15.87 -3.12
CA ASP A 180 0.53 15.53 -1.73
C ASP A 180 1.28 14.27 -1.31
N MET A 181 1.82 14.30 -0.11
CA MET A 181 2.46 13.12 0.52
C MET A 181 1.39 12.13 0.95
N LYS A 182 1.70 10.83 0.77
CA LYS A 182 0.85 9.78 1.31
C LYS A 182 0.85 9.85 2.83
N SER A 183 -0.31 10.01 3.43
CA SER A 183 -0.49 10.11 4.88
C SER A 183 -1.42 9.04 5.42
N LEU A 184 -1.07 8.49 6.57
CA LEU A 184 -1.89 7.57 7.34
C LEU A 184 -2.36 8.27 8.61
N VAL A 185 -3.67 8.42 8.76
CA VAL A 185 -4.29 9.03 9.95
C VAL A 185 -4.78 7.91 10.86
N VAL A 186 -4.26 7.88 12.08
CA VAL A 186 -4.62 6.89 13.11
C VAL A 186 -5.49 7.55 14.17
N LEU A 187 -6.69 7.03 14.31
CA LEU A 187 -7.70 7.51 15.26
C LEU A 187 -7.78 6.57 16.48
N ASP A 188 -8.19 7.14 17.62
CA ASP A 188 -8.45 6.40 18.86
C ASP A 188 -9.78 5.66 18.86
N SER A 189 -10.73 6.11 18.06
CA SER A 189 -12.08 5.56 17.92
C SER A 189 -12.62 5.77 16.51
N VAL A 190 -13.79 5.18 16.22
CA VAL A 190 -14.46 5.35 14.93
C VAL A 190 -15.11 6.73 14.87
N ASP A 191 -14.48 7.69 14.22
CA ASP A 191 -15.09 8.97 13.88
C ASP A 191 -15.56 8.95 12.42
N THR A 192 -16.86 8.79 12.23
CA THR A 192 -17.45 8.70 10.88
C THR A 192 -17.33 10.01 10.10
N ALA A 193 -17.31 11.16 10.76
CA ALA A 193 -17.17 12.46 10.13
C ALA A 193 -15.74 12.62 9.57
N VAL A 194 -14.73 12.30 10.36
CA VAL A 194 -13.33 12.33 9.93
C VAL A 194 -13.06 11.33 8.81
N ILE A 195 -13.53 10.09 8.95
CA ILE A 195 -13.34 9.03 7.93
C ILE A 195 -13.97 9.46 6.59
N LYS A 196 -15.21 9.93 6.59
CA LYS A 196 -15.89 10.41 5.37
C LYS A 196 -15.19 11.61 4.75
N SER A 197 -14.64 12.51 5.57
CA SER A 197 -13.89 13.68 5.10
C SER A 197 -12.57 13.31 4.42
N CYS A 198 -11.90 12.24 4.87
CA CYS A 198 -10.65 11.77 4.31
C CYS A 198 -10.81 10.85 3.08
N ASN A 199 -11.92 10.13 2.98
CA ASN A 199 -12.10 9.08 1.94
C ASN A 199 -11.95 9.59 0.49
N ASN A 200 -12.29 10.85 0.23
CA ASN A 200 -12.15 11.43 -1.11
C ASN A 200 -10.72 11.95 -1.42
N LEU A 201 -9.82 11.98 -0.43
CA LEU A 201 -8.45 12.39 -0.62
C LEU A 201 -7.59 11.18 -1.01
N PRO A 202 -7.05 11.10 -2.25
CA PRO A 202 -6.41 9.88 -2.77
C PRO A 202 -5.11 9.53 -2.06
N THR A 203 -4.47 10.49 -1.39
CA THR A 203 -3.21 10.32 -0.67
C THR A 203 -3.38 10.02 0.81
N VAL A 204 -4.61 10.09 1.32
CA VAL A 204 -4.92 9.93 2.74
C VAL A 204 -5.62 8.60 2.99
N LYS A 205 -5.12 7.84 3.97
CA LYS A 205 -5.79 6.65 4.49
C LYS A 205 -6.06 6.84 5.98
N THR A 206 -7.25 6.48 6.43
CA THR A 206 -7.61 6.49 7.85
C THR A 206 -7.62 5.07 8.41
N THR A 207 -7.18 4.89 9.64
CA THR A 207 -7.22 3.63 10.37
C THR A 207 -7.41 3.88 11.86
N GLN A 208 -7.72 2.83 12.62
CA GLN A 208 -7.76 2.88 14.08
C GLN A 208 -6.47 2.29 14.66
N TYR A 209 -6.17 2.64 15.91
CA TYR A 209 -4.99 2.13 16.62
C TYR A 209 -4.94 0.60 16.72
N ASN A 210 -6.09 -0.08 16.83
CA ASN A 210 -6.20 -1.55 16.96
C ASN A 210 -6.08 -2.30 15.63
N THR A 211 -6.35 -1.65 14.49
CA THR A 211 -6.28 -2.23 13.14
C THR A 211 -5.03 -1.80 12.37
N LEU A 212 -4.10 -1.14 13.04
CA LEU A 212 -2.88 -0.61 12.44
C LEU A 212 -2.01 -1.72 11.84
N SER A 213 -1.71 -1.64 10.54
CA SER A 213 -0.88 -2.61 9.83
C SER A 213 0.50 -2.05 9.51
N VAL A 214 1.52 -2.93 9.56
CA VAL A 214 2.89 -2.57 9.16
C VAL A 214 2.94 -2.07 7.71
N TYR A 215 2.16 -2.67 6.83
CA TYR A 215 2.09 -2.26 5.42
C TYR A 215 1.58 -0.82 5.27
N ASP A 216 0.53 -0.45 6.00
CA ASP A 216 -0.03 0.91 5.92
C ASP A 216 0.93 1.96 6.45
N ILE A 217 1.64 1.67 7.55
CA ILE A 217 2.66 2.55 8.12
C ILE A 217 3.79 2.80 7.10
N LEU A 218 4.31 1.74 6.47
CA LEU A 218 5.41 1.86 5.52
C LEU A 218 4.98 2.48 4.18
N ASN A 219 3.75 2.24 3.73
CA ASN A 219 3.22 2.81 2.50
C ASN A 219 2.95 4.32 2.61
N ALA A 220 2.68 4.82 3.81
CA ALA A 220 2.50 6.24 4.08
C ALA A 220 3.87 6.93 4.24
N GLU A 221 4.05 8.11 3.67
CA GLU A 221 5.22 8.97 3.91
C GLU A 221 5.12 9.62 5.31
N LYS A 222 3.95 10.13 5.66
CA LYS A 222 3.67 10.73 6.96
C LYS A 222 2.66 9.92 7.77
N LEU A 223 2.95 9.73 9.04
CA LEU A 223 2.07 9.08 10.01
C LEU A 223 1.50 10.15 10.94
N VAL A 224 0.19 10.29 10.93
CA VAL A 224 -0.55 11.25 11.78
C VAL A 224 -1.29 10.46 12.84
N MET A 225 -1.08 10.77 14.10
CA MET A 225 -1.75 10.11 15.22
C MET A 225 -2.39 11.13 16.15
N THR A 226 -3.57 10.87 16.64
CA THR A 226 -4.13 11.64 17.74
C THR A 226 -3.44 11.27 19.06
N VAL A 227 -3.35 12.22 19.99
CA VAL A 227 -2.76 11.96 21.33
C VAL A 227 -3.42 10.76 22.00
N ASP A 228 -4.74 10.65 21.93
CA ASP A 228 -5.48 9.55 22.53
C ASP A 228 -5.22 8.21 21.82
N ALA A 229 -5.01 8.22 20.48
CA ALA A 229 -4.62 7.02 19.74
C ALA A 229 -3.23 6.52 20.17
N VAL A 230 -2.27 7.42 20.40
CA VAL A 230 -0.94 7.07 20.91
C VAL A 230 -1.04 6.41 22.28
N LYS A 231 -1.75 7.06 23.23
CA LYS A 231 -1.95 6.51 24.58
C LYS A 231 -2.59 5.11 24.57
N LYS A 232 -3.67 4.96 23.81
CA LYS A 232 -4.34 3.64 23.67
C LYS A 232 -3.43 2.59 23.03
N LEU A 233 -2.59 2.98 22.08
CA LEU A 233 -1.62 2.07 21.46
C LEU A 233 -0.56 1.63 22.48
N GLU A 234 -0.08 2.54 23.32
CA GLU A 234 0.86 2.23 24.40
C GLU A 234 0.24 1.29 25.44
N GLU A 235 -1.01 1.48 25.84
CA GLU A 235 -1.74 0.61 26.78
C GLU A 235 -1.84 -0.85 26.23
N VAL A 236 -2.12 -1.01 24.93
CA VAL A 236 -2.26 -2.35 24.31
C VAL A 236 -0.93 -3.12 24.26
N TYR A 237 0.20 -2.42 24.20
CA TYR A 237 1.53 -3.03 24.03
C TYR A 237 2.47 -2.81 25.23
N ALA A 238 1.97 -2.20 26.31
CA ALA A 238 2.70 -1.95 27.57
C ALA A 238 3.39 -3.19 28.18
#